data_da78c57464535926715b08d5a2f988d9
#
_entry.id   da78c57464535926715b08d5a2f988d9
#
_cell.length_a   1.000
_cell.length_b   1.000
_cell.length_c   1.000
_cell.angle_alpha   90.00
_cell.angle_beta   90.00
_cell.angle_gamma   90.00
#
_symmetry.space_group_name_H-M   'P 1'
#
loop_
_entity.id
_entity.type
_entity.pdbx_description
1 polymer ?
#
loop_
_entity_poly.entity_id
_entity_poly.type
_entity_poly.pdbx_seq_one_letter_code
_entity_poly.pdbx_strand_id
1 'polypeptide(L)'
;DMYVSGLGDGVARLRLWAARKPALDMSLFNQGEYIKAMEQSAMAETISTVLYPADNTPEGKSLRLRQQYFLVSASVQDIIHRHLSKYGTLDNLPEKVAIHINDTHPTLAIPELMRIMLDECGYDWDSAWKLVTDTMAYTNHTVMKEALECWSEDLYKRLLPRIYEITKEIDNRFRAFVWGATHDADKVERMAVISCGAVRMANLCVAGSHSVNGVSALHSEILKDTVFHDFYTITPAKFSNVTNGIAFRRWLCQSNPQLTDYLTELIGDDFIKHSDRLLTLRDYKDDPAVLDQLQKIKRANKERFAKVVKKQNGVVLDPD
;
A
#
# COMPACT_ATOMS: atom_id res chain seq x y z
N ASP A 1 8.47 -12.07 -13.00
CA ASP A 1 7.62 -10.98 -13.49
C ASP A 1 6.33 -11.55 -14.07
N MET A 2 5.22 -10.85 -13.82
CA MET A 2 3.94 -11.08 -14.45
C MET A 2 3.58 -9.84 -15.27
N TYR A 3 3.03 -10.06 -16.46
CA TYR A 3 2.61 -8.98 -17.35
C TYR A 3 1.09 -8.96 -17.42
N VAL A 4 0.48 -7.80 -17.22
CA VAL A 4 -0.96 -7.59 -17.28
C VAL A 4 -1.23 -6.59 -18.38
N SER A 5 -1.88 -7.02 -19.45
CA SER A 5 -2.38 -6.13 -20.50
C SER A 5 -3.87 -5.85 -20.28
N GLY A 6 -4.26 -4.60 -20.45
CA GLY A 6 -5.64 -4.18 -20.50
C GLY A 6 -6.19 -4.20 -21.92
N LEU A 7 -7.33 -3.50 -22.13
CA LEU A 7 -7.90 -3.30 -23.45
C LEU A 7 -7.23 -2.19 -24.27
N GLY A 8 -6.20 -1.56 -23.72
CA GLY A 8 -5.38 -0.54 -24.38
C GLY A 8 -3.99 -1.05 -24.73
N ASP A 9 -3.15 -0.17 -25.27
CA ASP A 9 -1.78 -0.48 -25.70
C ASP A 9 -0.77 -0.60 -24.54
N GLY A 10 -1.20 -0.31 -23.31
CA GLY A 10 -0.35 -0.36 -22.13
C GLY A 10 -0.24 -1.75 -21.52
N VAL A 11 0.96 -2.11 -21.09
CA VAL A 11 1.23 -3.34 -20.33
C VAL A 11 1.78 -2.98 -18.96
N ALA A 12 1.04 -3.34 -17.91
CA ALA A 12 1.52 -3.26 -16.54
C ALA A 12 2.39 -4.48 -16.19
N ARG A 13 3.43 -4.27 -15.42
CA ARG A 13 4.28 -5.35 -14.90
C ARG A 13 4.08 -5.46 -13.39
N LEU A 14 3.76 -6.67 -12.93
CA LEU A 14 3.83 -7.04 -11.54
C LEU A 14 5.12 -7.82 -11.31
N ARG A 15 6.00 -7.28 -10.47
CA ARG A 15 7.25 -7.94 -10.09
C ARG A 15 7.10 -8.55 -8.71
N LEU A 16 7.30 -9.84 -8.62
CA LEU A 16 7.30 -10.61 -7.37
C LEU A 16 8.72 -11.13 -7.11
N TRP A 17 9.08 -11.15 -5.83
CA TRP A 17 10.39 -11.58 -5.35
C TRP A 17 10.25 -12.90 -4.59
N ALA A 18 11.17 -13.82 -4.83
CA ALA A 18 11.26 -15.08 -4.09
C ALA A 18 12.58 -15.12 -3.31
N ALA A 19 12.49 -15.35 -2.02
CA ALA A 19 13.67 -15.64 -1.20
C ALA A 19 14.17 -17.05 -1.54
N ARG A 20 15.45 -17.16 -1.85
CA ARG A 20 16.10 -18.44 -2.09
C ARG A 20 16.86 -18.88 -0.85
N LYS A 21 16.86 -20.16 -0.61
CA LYS A 21 17.65 -20.78 0.43
C LYS A 21 19.13 -20.44 0.22
N PRO A 22 19.79 -19.78 1.17
CA PRO A 22 21.24 -19.58 1.09
C PRO A 22 21.97 -20.91 1.20
N ALA A 23 23.22 -20.94 0.76
CA ALA A 23 24.09 -22.08 1.06
C ALA A 23 24.16 -22.30 2.58
N LEU A 24 24.25 -23.56 2.98
CA LEU A 24 24.40 -23.91 4.38
C LEU A 24 25.64 -23.21 4.96
N ASP A 25 25.52 -22.61 6.13
CA ASP A 25 26.66 -22.02 6.81
C ASP A 25 27.61 -23.14 7.30
N MET A 26 28.62 -23.41 6.49
CA MET A 26 29.60 -24.45 6.79
C MET A 26 30.46 -24.15 8.01
N SER A 27 30.55 -22.87 8.42
CA SER A 27 31.25 -22.51 9.66
C SER A 27 30.47 -22.99 10.88
N LEU A 28 29.18 -22.71 10.94
CA LEU A 28 28.30 -23.23 12.00
C LEU A 28 28.21 -24.75 11.95
N PHE A 29 28.09 -25.31 10.76
CA PHE A 29 28.01 -26.75 10.57
C PHE A 29 29.27 -27.46 11.11
N ASN A 30 30.46 -26.99 10.78
CA ASN A 30 31.73 -27.55 11.24
C ASN A 30 31.99 -27.33 12.74
N GLN A 31 31.32 -26.37 13.37
CA GLN A 31 31.31 -26.16 14.82
C GLN A 31 30.34 -27.10 15.57
N GLY A 32 29.60 -27.95 14.84
CA GLY A 32 28.59 -28.85 15.42
C GLY A 32 27.22 -28.21 15.65
N GLU A 33 27.03 -26.92 15.27
CA GLU A 33 25.76 -26.21 15.39
C GLU A 33 24.81 -26.53 14.22
N TYR A 34 24.58 -27.79 13.94
CA TYR A 34 23.83 -28.25 12.76
C TYR A 34 22.43 -27.69 12.68
N ILE A 35 21.70 -27.71 13.81
CA ILE A 35 20.30 -27.21 13.87
C ILE A 35 20.25 -25.74 13.51
N LYS A 36 21.15 -24.93 14.11
CA LYS A 36 21.20 -23.48 13.86
C LYS A 36 21.53 -23.15 12.40
N ALA A 37 22.46 -23.88 11.80
CA ALA A 37 22.78 -23.73 10.38
C ALA A 37 21.59 -24.07 9.47
N MET A 38 20.82 -25.12 9.83
CA MET A 38 19.61 -25.51 9.07
C MET A 38 18.45 -24.53 9.29
N GLU A 39 18.23 -24.04 10.50
CA GLU A 39 17.18 -23.08 10.83
C GLU A 39 17.39 -21.75 10.09
N GLN A 40 18.61 -21.24 10.04
CA GLN A 40 18.93 -20.02 9.28
C GLN A 40 18.61 -20.18 7.79
N SER A 41 18.95 -21.33 7.24
CA SER A 41 18.68 -21.65 5.84
C SER A 41 17.17 -21.78 5.57
N ALA A 42 16.42 -22.45 6.45
CA ALA A 42 14.97 -22.61 6.33
C ALA A 42 14.21 -21.29 6.52
N MET A 43 14.66 -20.42 7.43
CA MET A 43 14.04 -19.12 7.69
C MET A 43 14.04 -18.23 6.45
N ALA A 44 15.09 -18.28 5.63
CA ALA A 44 15.14 -17.50 4.39
C ALA A 44 14.03 -17.90 3.40
N GLU A 45 13.75 -19.17 3.25
CA GLU A 45 12.64 -19.64 2.41
C GLU A 45 11.27 -19.24 2.98
N THR A 46 11.12 -19.25 4.30
CA THR A 46 9.86 -18.92 4.98
C THR A 46 9.40 -17.49 4.65
N ILE A 47 10.33 -16.56 4.37
CA ILE A 47 10.00 -15.16 4.04
C ILE A 47 9.03 -15.06 2.85
N SER A 48 9.17 -15.90 1.83
CA SER A 48 8.31 -15.83 0.63
C SER A 48 7.34 -17.01 0.48
N THR A 49 7.34 -17.97 1.42
CA THR A 49 6.51 -19.18 1.31
C THR A 49 5.03 -18.90 1.56
N VAL A 50 4.71 -18.16 2.63
CA VAL A 50 3.32 -17.80 2.98
C VAL A 50 3.28 -16.31 3.28
N LEU A 51 2.52 -15.56 2.48
CA LEU A 51 2.29 -14.13 2.72
C LEU A 51 1.19 -13.92 3.76
N TYR A 52 1.28 -12.82 4.50
CA TYR A 52 0.34 -12.45 5.57
C TYR A 52 0.18 -13.55 6.63
N PRO A 53 1.28 -13.99 7.27
CA PRO A 53 1.16 -14.88 8.41
C PRO A 53 0.37 -14.20 9.53
N ALA A 54 -0.23 -15.01 10.41
CA ALA A 54 -0.83 -14.50 11.64
C ALA A 54 0.24 -13.74 12.45
N ASP A 55 -0.08 -12.53 12.91
CA ASP A 55 0.83 -11.64 13.62
C ASP A 55 0.41 -11.36 15.08
N ASN A 56 -0.37 -12.25 15.63
CA ASN A 56 -0.76 -12.26 17.05
C ASN A 56 0.34 -12.80 17.98
N THR A 57 1.44 -13.32 17.42
CA THR A 57 2.61 -13.78 18.16
C THR A 57 3.87 -12.97 17.84
N PRO A 58 4.89 -12.95 18.71
CA PRO A 58 6.17 -12.29 18.43
C PRO A 58 6.85 -12.82 17.15
N GLU A 59 6.77 -14.14 16.91
CA GLU A 59 7.33 -14.80 15.74
C GLU A 59 6.61 -14.36 14.46
N GLY A 60 5.28 -14.31 14.48
CA GLY A 60 4.47 -13.83 13.37
C GLY A 60 4.75 -12.37 13.03
N LYS A 61 4.86 -11.50 14.05
CA LYS A 61 5.28 -10.10 13.87
C LYS A 61 6.69 -9.99 13.27
N SER A 62 7.62 -10.80 13.78
CA SER A 62 8.99 -10.85 13.26
C SER A 62 9.02 -11.26 11.78
N LEU A 63 8.24 -12.29 11.41
CA LEU A 63 8.15 -12.75 10.02
C LEU A 63 7.53 -11.68 9.12
N ARG A 64 6.43 -11.03 9.53
CA ARG A 64 5.82 -9.94 8.75
C ARG A 64 6.77 -8.78 8.50
N LEU A 65 7.50 -8.33 9.52
CA LEU A 65 8.48 -7.24 9.34
C LEU A 65 9.60 -7.63 8.37
N ARG A 66 10.08 -8.89 8.44
CA ARG A 66 11.04 -9.43 7.48
C ARG A 66 10.49 -9.48 6.06
N GLN A 67 9.24 -9.89 5.89
CA GLN A 67 8.57 -9.93 4.59
C GLN A 67 8.43 -8.52 3.98
N GLN A 68 8.02 -7.53 4.77
CA GLN A 68 7.92 -6.15 4.32
C GLN A 68 9.28 -5.60 3.88
N TYR A 69 10.31 -5.80 4.69
CA TYR A 69 11.65 -5.33 4.34
C TYR A 69 12.21 -6.06 3.12
N PHE A 70 12.03 -7.35 3.02
CA PHE A 70 12.46 -8.14 1.85
C PHE A 70 11.86 -7.63 0.53
N LEU A 71 10.53 -7.44 0.50
CA LEU A 71 9.83 -6.89 -0.66
C LEU A 71 10.34 -5.49 -1.03
N VAL A 72 10.44 -4.64 -0.02
CA VAL A 72 10.85 -3.24 -0.19
C VAL A 72 12.29 -3.15 -0.67
N SER A 73 13.21 -3.81 0.01
CA SER A 73 14.63 -3.75 -0.31
C SER A 73 14.92 -4.28 -1.71
N ALA A 74 14.34 -5.44 -2.07
CA ALA A 74 14.50 -6.00 -3.42
C ALA A 74 13.92 -5.07 -4.50
N SER A 75 12.76 -4.44 -4.23
CA SER A 75 12.11 -3.56 -5.19
C SER A 75 12.86 -2.23 -5.37
N VAL A 76 13.28 -1.61 -4.27
CA VAL A 76 14.01 -0.34 -4.31
C VAL A 76 15.38 -0.53 -4.97
N GLN A 77 16.12 -1.58 -4.63
CA GLN A 77 17.40 -1.91 -5.26
C GLN A 77 17.25 -2.11 -6.78
N ASP A 78 16.23 -2.83 -7.22
CA ASP A 78 15.95 -3.01 -8.66
C ASP A 78 15.63 -1.69 -9.36
N ILE A 79 14.82 -0.83 -8.73
CA ILE A 79 14.50 0.50 -9.27
C ILE A 79 15.77 1.33 -9.43
N ILE A 80 16.59 1.40 -8.38
CA ILE A 80 17.82 2.20 -8.37
C ILE A 80 18.83 1.64 -9.35
N HIS A 81 19.03 0.32 -9.40
CA HIS A 81 19.94 -0.31 -10.37
C HIS A 81 19.55 0.01 -11.82
N ARG A 82 18.27 -0.11 -12.16
CA ARG A 82 17.77 0.24 -13.51
C ARG A 82 17.91 1.72 -13.81
N HIS A 83 17.67 2.57 -12.82
CA HIS A 83 17.81 4.02 -12.98
C HIS A 83 19.27 4.41 -13.23
N LEU A 84 20.20 3.94 -12.40
CA LEU A 84 21.64 4.19 -12.56
C LEU A 84 22.19 3.62 -13.88
N SER A 85 21.74 2.43 -14.27
CA SER A 85 22.14 1.84 -15.57
C SER A 85 21.70 2.69 -16.76
N LYS A 86 20.62 3.46 -16.63
CA LYS A 86 20.08 4.31 -17.70
C LYS A 86 20.60 5.74 -17.66
N TYR A 87 20.74 6.32 -16.48
CA TYR A 87 21.00 7.76 -16.31
C TYR A 87 22.35 8.06 -15.66
N GLY A 88 23.00 7.10 -15.02
CA GLY A 88 24.31 7.25 -14.39
C GLY A 88 24.35 8.08 -13.10
N THR A 89 23.23 8.66 -12.68
CA THR A 89 23.10 9.49 -11.48
C THR A 89 21.73 9.30 -10.83
N LEU A 90 21.61 9.59 -9.53
CA LEU A 90 20.32 9.66 -8.84
C LEU A 90 19.77 11.10 -8.70
N ASP A 91 20.51 12.11 -9.13
CA ASP A 91 20.10 13.52 -8.97
C ASP A 91 18.78 13.85 -9.68
N ASN A 92 18.48 13.13 -10.76
CA ASN A 92 17.24 13.26 -11.52
C ASN A 92 16.19 12.18 -11.17
N LEU A 93 16.35 11.46 -10.05
CA LEU A 93 15.45 10.38 -9.67
C LEU A 93 13.99 10.83 -9.58
N PRO A 94 13.63 11.95 -8.91
CA PRO A 94 12.24 12.39 -8.80
C PRO A 94 11.57 12.76 -10.13
N GLU A 95 12.37 13.13 -11.15
CA GLU A 95 11.86 13.44 -12.48
C GLU A 95 11.50 12.20 -13.31
N LYS A 96 12.10 11.05 -12.99
CA LYS A 96 12.03 9.81 -13.78
C LYS A 96 11.33 8.68 -13.07
N VAL A 97 11.21 8.75 -11.75
CA VAL A 97 10.68 7.68 -10.89
C VAL A 97 9.70 8.27 -9.89
N ALA A 98 8.54 7.64 -9.76
CA ALA A 98 7.60 7.88 -8.67
C ALA A 98 7.43 6.56 -7.92
N ILE A 99 7.67 6.57 -6.61
CA ILE A 99 7.44 5.43 -5.73
C ILE A 99 6.22 5.73 -4.87
N HIS A 100 5.16 4.96 -5.07
CA HIS A 100 3.90 5.16 -4.36
C HIS A 100 3.74 4.11 -3.27
N ILE A 101 3.73 4.55 -2.02
CA ILE A 101 3.51 3.72 -0.84
C ILE A 101 2.02 3.47 -0.70
N ASN A 102 1.60 2.25 -1.02
CA ASN A 102 0.20 1.84 -0.98
C ASN A 102 -0.12 1.25 0.39
N ASP A 103 -0.77 2.02 1.25
CA ASP A 103 -0.89 1.80 2.69
C ASP A 103 0.49 1.81 3.39
N THR A 104 0.56 1.44 4.67
CA THR A 104 1.80 1.47 5.45
C THR A 104 2.71 0.25 5.26
N HIS A 105 2.25 -0.79 4.57
CA HIS A 105 3.00 -2.04 4.42
C HIS A 105 4.39 -1.86 3.79
N PRO A 106 4.59 -1.03 2.73
CA PRO A 106 5.90 -0.78 2.14
C PRO A 106 6.59 0.50 2.65
N THR A 107 6.23 1.03 3.81
CA THR A 107 6.81 2.28 4.38
C THR A 107 8.32 2.23 4.51
N LEU A 108 8.89 1.04 4.73
CA LEU A 108 10.33 0.84 4.80
C LEU A 108 11.08 1.28 3.54
N ALA A 109 10.38 1.56 2.43
CA ALA A 109 10.96 2.12 1.22
C ALA A 109 11.63 3.48 1.47
N ILE A 110 11.11 4.28 2.41
CA ILE A 110 11.69 5.58 2.77
C ILE A 110 13.08 5.41 3.38
N PRO A 111 13.25 4.72 4.53
CA PRO A 111 14.58 4.55 5.12
C PRO A 111 15.49 3.61 4.30
N GLU A 112 14.97 2.68 3.51
CA GLU A 112 15.79 1.85 2.63
C GLU A 112 16.38 2.64 1.47
N LEU A 113 15.60 3.53 0.83
CA LEU A 113 16.14 4.41 -0.20
C LEU A 113 17.19 5.37 0.38
N MET A 114 16.95 5.90 1.59
CA MET A 114 17.97 6.66 2.33
C MET A 114 19.24 5.84 2.54
N ARG A 115 19.12 4.59 3.00
CA ARG A 115 20.27 3.71 3.22
C ARG A 115 21.10 3.54 1.94
N ILE A 116 20.45 3.26 0.83
CA ILE A 116 21.15 3.08 -0.46
C ILE A 116 21.88 4.37 -0.86
N MET A 117 21.23 5.52 -0.75
CA MET A 117 21.84 6.79 -1.10
C MET A 117 23.02 7.15 -0.20
N LEU A 118 22.89 6.95 1.12
CA LEU A 118 23.93 7.27 2.10
C LEU A 118 25.09 6.28 2.05
N ASP A 119 24.78 4.97 2.13
CA ASP A 119 25.77 3.94 2.41
C ASP A 119 26.39 3.36 1.14
N GLU A 120 25.67 3.39 -0.01
CA GLU A 120 26.13 2.77 -1.26
C GLU A 120 26.47 3.82 -2.33
N CYS A 121 25.75 4.96 -2.35
CA CYS A 121 25.91 5.99 -3.38
C CYS A 121 26.69 7.22 -2.91
N GLY A 122 26.96 7.37 -1.60
CA GLY A 122 27.81 8.44 -1.04
C GLY A 122 27.15 9.81 -1.00
N TYR A 123 25.82 9.89 -1.04
CA TYR A 123 25.09 11.16 -0.86
C TYR A 123 25.19 11.63 0.58
N ASP A 124 25.22 12.93 0.80
CA ASP A 124 25.00 13.53 2.11
C ASP A 124 23.50 13.39 2.52
N TRP A 125 23.23 13.56 3.81
CA TRP A 125 21.88 13.40 4.35
C TRP A 125 20.84 14.30 3.70
N ASP A 126 21.14 15.58 3.57
CA ASP A 126 20.15 16.57 3.13
C ASP A 126 19.81 16.39 1.65
N SER A 127 20.80 16.11 0.81
CA SER A 127 20.60 15.76 -0.60
C SER A 127 19.82 14.46 -0.75
N ALA A 128 20.16 13.40 0.00
CA ALA A 128 19.45 12.14 -0.02
C ALA A 128 18.00 12.31 0.45
N TRP A 129 17.76 13.01 1.56
CA TRP A 129 16.42 13.24 2.09
C TRP A 129 15.53 14.00 1.12
N LYS A 130 16.06 15.03 0.46
CA LYS A 130 15.34 15.76 -0.57
C LYS A 130 14.92 14.84 -1.73
N LEU A 131 15.84 14.05 -2.27
CA LEU A 131 15.55 13.13 -3.37
C LEU A 131 14.52 12.06 -2.96
N VAL A 132 14.63 11.52 -1.75
CA VAL A 132 13.68 10.54 -1.21
C VAL A 132 12.29 11.15 -1.09
N THR A 133 12.16 12.29 -0.43
CA THR A 133 10.85 12.93 -0.22
C THR A 133 10.20 13.36 -1.52
N ASP A 134 10.97 13.83 -2.50
CA ASP A 134 10.45 14.23 -3.81
C ASP A 134 10.04 13.03 -4.68
N THR A 135 10.55 11.82 -4.37
CA THR A 135 10.24 10.59 -5.10
C THR A 135 9.07 9.81 -4.50
N MET A 136 8.84 9.92 -3.16
CA MET A 136 7.86 9.13 -2.42
C MET A 136 6.50 9.82 -2.36
N ALA A 137 5.43 9.04 -2.54
CA ALA A 137 4.05 9.43 -2.27
C ALA A 137 3.35 8.35 -1.45
N TYR A 138 2.31 8.71 -0.72
CA TYR A 138 1.61 7.80 0.19
C TYR A 138 0.09 7.85 0.01
N THR A 139 -0.54 6.68 -0.10
CA THR A 139 -1.99 6.53 -0.03
C THR A 139 -2.38 5.84 1.26
N ASN A 140 -3.21 6.50 2.08
CA ASN A 140 -3.82 5.88 3.26
C ASN A 140 -5.15 5.21 2.89
N HIS A 141 -5.43 4.02 3.46
CA HIS A 141 -6.64 3.24 3.23
C HIS A 141 -7.54 3.09 4.46
N THR A 142 -7.12 3.60 5.63
CA THR A 142 -7.86 3.41 6.88
C THR A 142 -7.91 4.69 7.72
N VAL A 143 -9.00 4.82 8.48
CA VAL A 143 -9.16 5.87 9.51
C VAL A 143 -9.15 5.28 10.94
N MET A 144 -9.11 3.97 11.06
CA MET A 144 -9.13 3.27 12.35
C MET A 144 -7.73 3.30 12.96
N LYS A 145 -7.60 3.87 14.15
CA LYS A 145 -6.30 4.02 14.83
C LYS A 145 -5.60 2.68 15.06
N GLU A 146 -6.35 1.63 15.39
CA GLU A 146 -5.86 0.26 15.58
C GLU A 146 -5.35 -0.40 14.30
N ALA A 147 -5.75 0.09 13.14
CA ALA A 147 -5.27 -0.39 11.84
C ALA A 147 -4.06 0.41 11.30
N LEU A 148 -3.67 1.50 11.97
CA LEU A 148 -2.44 2.22 11.67
C LEU A 148 -1.26 1.42 12.21
N GLU A 149 -0.47 0.84 11.31
CA GLU A 149 0.60 -0.08 11.65
C GLU A 149 1.68 0.57 12.52
N CYS A 150 2.00 -0.09 13.62
CA CYS A 150 3.09 0.26 14.52
C CYS A 150 3.96 -0.97 14.79
N TRP A 151 5.27 -0.80 14.78
CA TRP A 151 6.21 -1.84 15.17
C TRP A 151 6.84 -1.52 16.52
N SER A 152 7.02 -2.54 17.37
CA SER A 152 7.83 -2.39 18.57
C SER A 152 9.22 -1.90 18.17
N GLU A 153 9.70 -0.85 18.83
CA GLU A 153 11.01 -0.27 18.58
C GLU A 153 12.14 -1.31 18.77
N ASP A 154 12.02 -2.15 19.81
CA ASP A 154 12.99 -3.22 20.08
C ASP A 154 13.03 -4.26 18.95
N LEU A 155 11.87 -4.68 18.45
CA LEU A 155 11.79 -5.62 17.32
C LEU A 155 12.40 -5.01 16.08
N TYR A 156 12.03 -3.77 15.77
CA TYR A 156 12.49 -3.05 14.60
C TYR A 156 14.02 -2.85 14.62
N LYS A 157 14.55 -2.38 15.76
CA LYS A 157 16.00 -2.19 16.00
C LYS A 157 16.79 -3.50 15.89
N ARG A 158 16.26 -4.57 16.48
CA ARG A 158 16.93 -5.89 16.47
C ARG A 158 16.99 -6.51 15.09
N LEU A 159 15.92 -6.40 14.29
CA LEU A 159 15.86 -7.00 12.95
C LEU A 159 16.51 -6.15 11.88
N LEU A 160 16.42 -4.84 12.01
CA LEU A 160 16.80 -3.86 10.98
C LEU A 160 17.64 -2.74 11.58
N PRO A 161 18.84 -3.04 12.17
CA PRO A 161 19.58 -2.07 12.95
C PRO A 161 19.97 -0.81 12.17
N ARG A 162 20.42 -0.95 10.92
CA ARG A 162 20.79 0.21 10.10
C ARG A 162 19.56 1.03 9.68
N ILE A 163 18.48 0.38 9.33
CA ILE A 163 17.20 1.03 9.01
C ILE A 163 16.65 1.76 10.23
N TYR A 164 16.82 1.19 11.43
CA TYR A 164 16.44 1.86 12.66
C TYR A 164 17.25 3.13 12.92
N GLU A 165 18.57 3.11 12.73
CA GLU A 165 19.42 4.31 12.87
C GLU A 165 18.95 5.43 11.95
N ILE A 166 18.67 5.10 10.68
CA ILE A 166 18.18 6.06 9.70
C ILE A 166 16.79 6.57 10.11
N THR A 167 15.87 5.67 10.49
CA THR A 167 14.52 6.05 10.94
C THR A 167 14.56 6.95 12.16
N LYS A 168 15.47 6.70 13.08
CA LYS A 168 15.68 7.53 14.29
C LYS A 168 16.18 8.93 13.92
N GLU A 169 17.10 9.02 12.98
CA GLU A 169 17.57 10.34 12.51
C GLU A 169 16.48 11.08 11.73
N ILE A 170 15.65 10.38 10.95
CA ILE A 170 14.46 10.97 10.34
C ILE A 170 13.53 11.53 11.43
N ASP A 171 13.27 10.76 12.50
CA ASP A 171 12.43 11.21 13.60
C ASP A 171 13.02 12.45 14.31
N ASN A 172 14.31 12.44 14.60
CA ASN A 172 14.99 13.57 15.24
C ASN A 172 14.85 14.86 14.44
N ARG A 173 15.11 14.80 13.13
CA ARG A 173 15.00 15.96 12.23
C ARG A 173 13.56 16.38 12.04
N PHE A 174 12.64 15.44 11.95
CA PHE A 174 11.23 15.73 11.82
C PHE A 174 10.65 16.38 13.09
N ARG A 175 11.03 15.90 14.29
CA ARG A 175 10.69 16.55 15.56
C ARG A 175 11.21 18.00 15.62
N ALA A 176 12.43 18.25 15.19
CA ALA A 176 12.99 19.59 15.13
C ALA A 176 12.22 20.49 14.14
N PHE A 177 11.82 19.97 13.00
CA PHE A 177 10.98 20.67 12.02
C PHE A 177 9.61 21.04 12.64
N VAL A 178 8.91 20.11 13.27
CA VAL A 178 7.61 20.35 13.91
C VAL A 178 7.74 21.36 15.06
N TRP A 179 8.78 21.24 15.87
CA TRP A 179 9.07 22.22 16.94
C TRP A 179 9.29 23.61 16.39
N GLY A 180 10.11 23.76 15.35
CA GLY A 180 10.35 25.03 14.69
C GLY A 180 9.08 25.68 14.11
N ALA A 181 8.14 24.86 13.63
CA ALA A 181 6.89 25.32 13.07
C ALA A 181 5.81 25.67 14.11
N THR A 182 5.83 25.04 15.30
CA THR A 182 4.69 25.09 16.22
C THR A 182 5.02 25.55 17.63
N HIS A 183 6.23 25.30 18.10
CA HIS A 183 6.66 25.45 19.51
C HIS A 183 5.75 24.71 20.50
N ASP A 184 5.14 23.59 20.05
CA ASP A 184 4.17 22.78 20.79
C ASP A 184 4.76 21.37 20.98
N ALA A 185 5.17 21.06 22.22
CA ALA A 185 5.77 19.77 22.57
C ALA A 185 4.81 18.58 22.42
N ASP A 186 3.52 18.79 22.71
CA ASP A 186 2.51 17.74 22.58
C ASP A 186 2.27 17.42 21.10
N LYS A 187 2.27 18.42 20.23
CA LYS A 187 2.17 18.23 18.78
C LYS A 187 3.39 17.51 18.23
N VAL A 188 4.61 17.87 18.67
CA VAL A 188 5.85 17.14 18.33
C VAL A 188 5.71 15.66 18.68
N GLU A 189 5.22 15.34 19.89
CA GLU A 189 5.08 13.95 20.33
C GLU A 189 3.98 13.19 19.55
N ARG A 190 2.85 13.82 19.25
CA ARG A 190 1.79 13.20 18.44
C ARG A 190 2.23 12.91 17.02
N MET A 191 3.03 13.78 16.42
CA MET A 191 3.53 13.64 15.04
C MET A 191 4.79 12.79 14.92
N ALA A 192 5.49 12.51 16.02
CA ALA A 192 6.73 11.74 16.04
C ALA A 192 6.60 10.40 15.33
N VAL A 193 7.66 10.01 14.62
CA VAL A 193 7.79 8.69 13.99
C VAL A 193 8.06 7.61 15.03
N ILE A 194 8.94 7.90 16.00
CA ILE A 194 9.25 7.00 17.11
C ILE A 194 8.73 7.61 18.40
N SER A 195 7.83 6.90 19.08
CA SER A 195 7.24 7.37 20.33
C SER A 195 6.70 6.21 21.15
N CYS A 196 6.82 6.31 22.48
CA CYS A 196 6.32 5.31 23.42
C CYS A 196 6.80 3.88 23.11
N GLY A 197 8.05 3.70 22.65
CA GLY A 197 8.63 2.39 22.31
C GLY A 197 8.06 1.77 21.02
N ALA A 198 7.45 2.56 20.16
CA ALA A 198 6.88 2.12 18.89
C ALA A 198 7.33 2.99 17.71
N VAL A 199 7.54 2.36 16.56
CA VAL A 199 7.75 3.01 15.26
C VAL A 199 6.40 3.11 14.56
N ARG A 200 5.91 4.33 14.33
CA ARG A 200 4.60 4.64 13.74
C ARG A 200 4.75 4.78 12.23
N MET A 201 4.34 3.77 11.49
CA MET A 201 4.59 3.71 10.05
C MET A 201 3.85 4.78 9.27
N ALA A 202 2.61 5.10 9.64
CA ALA A 202 1.84 6.16 8.99
C ALA A 202 2.51 7.55 9.17
N ASN A 203 3.05 7.84 10.36
CA ASN A 203 3.77 9.09 10.60
C ASN A 203 5.04 9.18 9.75
N LEU A 204 5.77 8.06 9.61
CA LEU A 204 6.94 7.99 8.73
C LEU A 204 6.54 8.21 7.25
N CYS A 205 5.41 7.64 6.79
CA CYS A 205 4.90 7.87 5.45
C CYS A 205 4.62 9.34 5.18
N VAL A 206 3.91 10.01 6.10
CA VAL A 206 3.57 11.44 5.92
C VAL A 206 4.81 12.32 5.98
N ALA A 207 5.76 12.03 6.89
CA ALA A 207 7.02 12.76 6.98
C ALA A 207 7.85 12.63 5.70
N GLY A 208 7.97 11.41 5.16
CA GLY A 208 8.87 11.07 4.05
C GLY A 208 8.26 11.15 2.64
N SER A 209 7.02 11.62 2.49
CA SER A 209 6.36 11.74 1.18
C SER A 209 6.05 13.18 0.84
N HIS A 210 6.13 13.54 -0.45
CA HIS A 210 5.70 14.86 -0.93
C HIS A 210 4.18 14.96 -1.08
N SER A 211 3.48 13.84 -1.27
CA SER A 211 2.03 13.78 -1.45
C SER A 211 1.40 12.66 -0.62
N VAL A 212 0.27 12.96 0.00
CA VAL A 212 -0.53 12.04 0.81
C VAL A 212 -1.98 12.13 0.34
N ASN A 213 -2.60 11.01 0.00
CA ASN A 213 -3.99 11.02 -0.39
C ASN A 213 -4.83 9.97 0.37
N GLY A 214 -6.11 10.33 0.56
CA GLY A 214 -7.16 9.38 0.87
C GLY A 214 -7.78 8.81 -0.40
N VAL A 215 -8.68 7.83 -0.25
CA VAL A 215 -9.24 7.02 -1.34
C VAL A 215 -10.71 7.35 -1.69
N SER A 216 -11.25 8.39 -1.08
CA SER A 216 -12.52 9.04 -1.42
C SER A 216 -12.55 10.45 -0.84
N ALA A 217 -13.43 11.33 -1.34
CA ALA A 217 -13.56 12.68 -0.83
C ALA A 217 -13.80 12.70 0.69
N LEU A 218 -14.79 11.91 1.17
CA LEU A 218 -15.09 11.80 2.59
C LEU A 218 -13.90 11.27 3.41
N HIS A 219 -13.22 10.23 2.91
CA HIS A 219 -12.04 9.66 3.58
C HIS A 219 -10.94 10.72 3.70
N SER A 220 -10.67 11.47 2.64
CA SER A 220 -9.63 12.49 2.62
C SER A 220 -9.93 13.63 3.60
N GLU A 221 -11.19 14.04 3.74
CA GLU A 221 -11.57 15.04 4.76
C GLU A 221 -11.40 14.48 6.18
N ILE A 222 -11.80 13.23 6.44
CA ILE A 222 -11.57 12.58 7.74
C ILE A 222 -10.07 12.54 8.08
N LEU A 223 -9.20 12.25 7.10
CA LEU A 223 -7.74 12.26 7.33
C LEU A 223 -7.25 13.64 7.77
N LYS A 224 -7.71 14.71 7.11
CA LYS A 224 -7.35 16.10 7.43
C LYS A 224 -7.90 16.57 8.78
N ASP A 225 -9.13 16.16 9.09
CA ASP A 225 -9.84 16.64 10.29
C ASP A 225 -9.44 15.85 11.55
N THR A 226 -9.01 14.59 11.40
CA THR A 226 -8.79 13.72 12.57
C THR A 226 -7.43 13.01 12.54
N VAL A 227 -7.21 12.07 11.62
CA VAL A 227 -6.08 11.13 11.66
C VAL A 227 -4.74 11.83 11.51
N PHE A 228 -4.63 12.74 10.54
CA PHE A 228 -3.43 13.51 10.23
C PHE A 228 -3.64 15.02 10.41
N HIS A 229 -4.56 15.42 11.29
CA HIS A 229 -4.89 16.82 11.53
C HIS A 229 -3.65 17.69 11.82
N ASP A 230 -2.80 17.24 12.74
CA ASP A 230 -1.58 17.97 13.09
C ASP A 230 -0.63 18.13 11.89
N PHE A 231 -0.49 17.10 11.06
CA PHE A 231 0.29 17.16 9.81
C PHE A 231 -0.32 18.11 8.80
N TYR A 232 -1.66 18.04 8.64
CA TYR A 232 -2.38 18.91 7.72
C TYR A 232 -2.26 20.39 8.10
N THR A 233 -2.27 20.72 9.39
CA THR A 233 -2.11 22.12 9.84
C THR A 233 -0.72 22.71 9.52
N ILE A 234 0.32 21.87 9.39
CA ILE A 234 1.70 22.32 9.10
C ILE A 234 2.01 22.26 7.60
N THR A 235 1.54 21.18 6.93
CA THR A 235 1.84 20.92 5.53
C THR A 235 0.59 20.62 4.70
N PRO A 236 -0.38 21.56 4.60
CA PRO A 236 -1.67 21.29 3.95
C PRO A 236 -1.53 20.93 2.47
N ALA A 237 -0.52 21.45 1.79
CA ALA A 237 -0.27 21.21 0.37
C ALA A 237 0.06 19.73 0.05
N LYS A 238 0.49 18.94 1.04
CA LYS A 238 0.73 17.51 0.85
C LYS A 238 -0.55 16.70 0.64
N PHE A 239 -1.70 17.17 1.14
CA PHE A 239 -2.92 16.37 1.26
C PHE A 239 -3.85 16.56 0.07
N SER A 240 -4.20 15.46 -0.56
CA SER A 240 -5.07 15.41 -1.73
C SER A 240 -6.10 14.28 -1.63
N ASN A 241 -6.96 14.17 -2.64
CA ASN A 241 -7.88 13.05 -2.78
C ASN A 241 -7.70 12.39 -4.13
N VAL A 242 -7.61 11.04 -4.12
CA VAL A 242 -7.71 10.23 -5.32
C VAL A 242 -8.72 9.13 -5.05
N THR A 243 -9.94 9.31 -5.56
CA THR A 243 -11.02 8.33 -5.37
C THR A 243 -10.68 7.01 -6.05
N ASN A 244 -10.91 5.89 -5.33
CA ASN A 244 -10.72 4.56 -5.89
C ASN A 244 -11.53 4.38 -7.19
N GLY A 245 -10.93 3.69 -8.15
CA GLY A 245 -11.64 3.19 -9.31
C GLY A 245 -12.47 1.96 -8.99
N ILE A 246 -13.27 1.53 -9.95
CA ILE A 246 -14.05 0.30 -9.88
C ILE A 246 -13.73 -0.60 -11.09
N ALA A 247 -13.50 -1.88 -10.83
CA ALA A 247 -13.37 -2.88 -11.89
C ALA A 247 -14.78 -3.26 -12.41
N PHE A 248 -15.43 -2.35 -13.14
CA PHE A 248 -16.82 -2.50 -13.56
C PHE A 248 -17.06 -3.71 -14.46
N ARG A 249 -16.09 -4.12 -15.27
CA ARG A 249 -16.19 -5.36 -16.07
C ARG A 249 -16.38 -6.59 -15.19
N ARG A 250 -15.66 -6.66 -14.06
CA ARG A 250 -15.84 -7.72 -13.07
C ARG A 250 -17.15 -7.56 -12.29
N TRP A 251 -17.35 -6.40 -11.70
CA TRP A 251 -18.41 -6.17 -10.71
C TRP A 251 -19.77 -5.81 -11.31
N LEU A 252 -19.83 -5.39 -12.58
CA LEU A 252 -21.05 -5.22 -13.32
C LEU A 252 -21.21 -6.36 -14.35
N CYS A 253 -20.33 -6.43 -15.35
CA CYS A 253 -20.55 -7.30 -16.50
C CYS A 253 -20.48 -8.79 -16.12
N GLN A 254 -19.45 -9.21 -15.42
CA GLN A 254 -19.26 -10.62 -15.02
C GLN A 254 -20.22 -11.05 -13.90
N SER A 255 -20.44 -10.17 -12.91
CA SER A 255 -21.25 -10.52 -11.74
C SER A 255 -22.75 -10.45 -11.99
N ASN A 256 -23.20 -9.68 -13.00
CA ASN A 256 -24.62 -9.50 -13.30
C ASN A 256 -24.87 -9.56 -14.80
N PRO A 257 -24.80 -10.77 -15.41
CA PRO A 257 -24.98 -10.94 -16.85
C PRO A 257 -26.31 -10.40 -17.36
N GLN A 258 -27.43 -10.63 -16.64
CA GLN A 258 -28.75 -10.15 -17.03
C GLN A 258 -28.81 -8.62 -17.12
N LEU A 259 -28.17 -7.90 -16.20
CA LEU A 259 -28.07 -6.45 -16.29
C LEU A 259 -27.17 -6.04 -17.45
N THR A 260 -26.07 -6.74 -17.68
CA THR A 260 -25.15 -6.46 -18.78
C THR A 260 -25.82 -6.61 -20.13
N ASP A 261 -26.57 -7.70 -20.32
CA ASP A 261 -27.34 -7.97 -21.56
C ASP A 261 -28.36 -6.84 -21.80
N TYR A 262 -29.08 -6.46 -20.75
CA TYR A 262 -30.06 -5.37 -20.86
C TYR A 262 -29.42 -4.01 -21.14
N LEU A 263 -28.29 -3.70 -20.52
CA LEU A 263 -27.54 -2.46 -20.84
C LEU A 263 -27.02 -2.48 -22.28
N THR A 264 -26.59 -3.65 -22.77
CA THR A 264 -26.16 -3.82 -24.16
C THR A 264 -27.29 -3.58 -25.14
N GLU A 265 -28.51 -4.03 -24.82
CA GLU A 265 -29.72 -3.73 -25.62
C GLU A 265 -30.04 -2.23 -25.67
N LEU A 266 -29.86 -1.51 -24.55
CA LEU A 266 -30.19 -0.09 -24.46
C LEU A 266 -29.16 0.83 -25.11
N ILE A 267 -27.85 0.58 -24.89
CA ILE A 267 -26.78 1.53 -25.23
C ILE A 267 -25.65 0.93 -26.09
N GLY A 268 -25.79 -0.34 -26.54
CA GLY A 268 -24.72 -1.07 -27.23
C GLY A 268 -23.67 -1.60 -26.29
N ASP A 269 -22.69 -2.35 -26.79
CA ASP A 269 -21.65 -3.03 -26.02
C ASP A 269 -20.35 -2.21 -25.85
N ASP A 270 -20.27 -1.03 -26.44
CA ASP A 270 -19.08 -0.17 -26.43
C ASP A 270 -18.67 0.25 -24.99
N PHE A 271 -19.63 0.31 -24.06
CA PHE A 271 -19.33 0.61 -22.64
C PHE A 271 -18.39 -0.42 -22.00
N ILE A 272 -18.30 -1.64 -22.51
CA ILE A 272 -17.38 -2.66 -21.97
C ILE A 272 -15.93 -2.23 -22.15
N LYS A 273 -15.62 -1.50 -23.22
CA LYS A 273 -14.30 -0.92 -23.50
C LYS A 273 -14.18 0.51 -22.96
N HIS A 274 -15.22 1.30 -23.12
CA HIS A 274 -15.30 2.73 -22.84
C HIS A 274 -16.37 3.01 -21.79
N SER A 275 -16.00 2.92 -20.50
CA SER A 275 -16.94 3.01 -19.35
C SER A 275 -17.72 4.33 -19.28
N ASP A 276 -17.20 5.41 -19.88
CA ASP A 276 -17.87 6.69 -20.02
C ASP A 276 -19.18 6.60 -20.81
N ARG A 277 -19.33 5.60 -21.69
CA ARG A 277 -20.60 5.32 -22.39
C ARG A 277 -21.76 4.99 -21.45
N LEU A 278 -21.49 4.52 -20.24
CA LEU A 278 -22.53 4.34 -19.21
C LEU A 278 -23.25 5.66 -18.84
N LEU A 279 -22.65 6.82 -19.12
CA LEU A 279 -23.30 8.11 -18.88
C LEU A 279 -24.56 8.30 -19.74
N THR A 280 -24.67 7.65 -20.90
CA THR A 280 -25.87 7.70 -21.75
C THR A 280 -27.12 7.10 -21.09
N LEU A 281 -26.93 6.28 -20.02
CA LEU A 281 -28.05 5.77 -19.22
C LEU A 281 -28.83 6.89 -18.52
N ARG A 282 -28.28 8.09 -18.39
CA ARG A 282 -28.99 9.25 -17.85
C ARG A 282 -30.23 9.65 -18.68
N ASP A 283 -30.20 9.34 -19.97
CA ASP A 283 -31.31 9.63 -20.87
C ASP A 283 -32.54 8.75 -20.60
N TYR A 284 -32.34 7.61 -19.94
CA TYR A 284 -33.38 6.64 -19.56
C TYR A 284 -33.82 6.74 -18.10
N LYS A 285 -33.32 7.72 -17.31
CA LYS A 285 -33.53 7.80 -15.87
C LYS A 285 -35.00 7.87 -15.44
N ASP A 286 -35.87 8.42 -16.30
CA ASP A 286 -37.28 8.61 -16.04
C ASP A 286 -38.17 7.72 -16.99
N ASP A 287 -37.60 6.80 -17.75
CA ASP A 287 -38.32 5.88 -18.63
C ASP A 287 -38.95 4.74 -17.79
N PRO A 288 -40.31 4.67 -17.70
CA PRO A 288 -40.97 3.67 -16.85
C PRO A 288 -40.70 2.22 -17.31
N ALA A 289 -40.54 1.97 -18.62
CA ALA A 289 -40.27 0.62 -19.14
C ALA A 289 -38.85 0.16 -18.74
N VAL A 290 -37.89 1.07 -18.80
CA VAL A 290 -36.50 0.78 -18.40
C VAL A 290 -36.43 0.54 -16.87
N LEU A 291 -37.12 1.38 -16.08
CA LEU A 291 -37.16 1.23 -14.64
C LEU A 291 -37.84 -0.08 -14.21
N ASP A 292 -38.95 -0.46 -14.84
CA ASP A 292 -39.63 -1.73 -14.60
C ASP A 292 -38.71 -2.94 -14.91
N GLN A 293 -38.03 -2.91 -16.04
CA GLN A 293 -37.08 -3.98 -16.38
C GLN A 293 -35.89 -4.09 -15.41
N LEU A 294 -35.35 -2.96 -14.94
CA LEU A 294 -34.31 -2.96 -13.93
C LEU A 294 -34.81 -3.57 -12.61
N GLN A 295 -36.05 -3.27 -12.21
CA GLN A 295 -36.67 -3.87 -11.02
C GLN A 295 -36.82 -5.39 -11.16
N LYS A 296 -37.27 -5.88 -12.32
CA LYS A 296 -37.38 -7.32 -12.63
C LYS A 296 -36.05 -8.02 -12.51
N ILE A 297 -34.98 -7.45 -13.08
CA ILE A 297 -33.60 -8.01 -12.99
C ILE A 297 -33.16 -8.06 -11.53
N LYS A 298 -33.37 -6.97 -10.79
CA LYS A 298 -33.02 -6.89 -9.37
C LYS A 298 -33.78 -7.92 -8.54
N ARG A 299 -35.09 -8.06 -8.79
CA ARG A 299 -35.93 -9.05 -8.11
C ARG A 299 -35.44 -10.48 -8.38
N ALA A 300 -35.18 -10.85 -9.62
CA ALA A 300 -34.66 -12.17 -9.97
C ALA A 300 -33.32 -12.47 -9.29
N ASN A 301 -32.43 -11.47 -9.14
CA ASN A 301 -31.18 -11.62 -8.41
C ASN A 301 -31.39 -11.86 -6.91
N LYS A 302 -32.31 -11.11 -6.28
CA LYS A 302 -32.65 -11.28 -4.87
C LYS A 302 -33.26 -12.68 -4.59
N GLU A 303 -34.14 -13.16 -5.45
CA GLU A 303 -34.73 -14.50 -5.34
C GLU A 303 -33.67 -15.62 -5.44
N ARG A 304 -32.73 -15.49 -6.39
CA ARG A 304 -31.59 -16.43 -6.49
C ARG A 304 -30.74 -16.40 -5.23
N PHE A 305 -30.42 -15.22 -4.70
CA PHE A 305 -29.66 -15.04 -3.47
C PHE A 305 -30.39 -15.64 -2.26
N ALA A 306 -31.70 -15.39 -2.10
CA ALA A 306 -32.52 -15.96 -1.03
C ALA A 306 -32.51 -17.50 -1.04
N LYS A 307 -32.57 -18.12 -2.23
CA LYS A 307 -32.46 -19.58 -2.38
C LYS A 307 -31.09 -20.11 -1.90
N VAL A 308 -29.99 -19.40 -2.23
CA VAL A 308 -28.66 -19.79 -1.82
C VAL A 308 -28.51 -19.70 -0.29
N VAL A 309 -28.96 -18.57 0.31
CA VAL A 309 -28.90 -18.35 1.76
C VAL A 309 -29.73 -19.40 2.51
N LYS A 310 -30.95 -19.69 2.01
CA LYS A 310 -31.79 -20.77 2.59
C LYS A 310 -31.08 -22.12 2.57
N LYS A 311 -30.43 -22.46 1.43
CA LYS A 311 -29.73 -23.74 1.28
C LYS A 311 -28.48 -23.83 2.17
N GLN A 312 -27.70 -22.77 2.29
CA GLN A 312 -26.41 -22.78 2.99
C GLN A 312 -26.54 -22.49 4.50
N ASN A 313 -27.43 -21.60 4.88
CA ASN A 313 -27.53 -21.08 6.25
C ASN A 313 -28.85 -21.42 6.94
N GLY A 314 -29.84 -22.01 6.23
CA GLY A 314 -31.17 -22.30 6.75
C GLY A 314 -32.05 -21.05 6.98
N VAL A 315 -31.56 -19.84 6.59
CA VAL A 315 -32.28 -18.57 6.79
C VAL A 315 -33.20 -18.31 5.61
N VAL A 316 -34.45 -17.95 5.89
CA VAL A 316 -35.40 -17.52 4.86
C VAL A 316 -35.37 -16.01 4.77
N LEU A 317 -35.02 -15.50 3.58
CA LEU A 317 -35.02 -14.08 3.27
C LEU A 317 -36.25 -13.77 2.42
N ASP A 318 -36.86 -12.61 2.69
CA ASP A 318 -37.86 -11.99 1.81
C ASP A 318 -37.12 -11.24 0.69
N PRO A 319 -37.39 -11.55 -0.59
CA PRO A 319 -36.75 -10.87 -1.70
C PRO A 319 -37.34 -9.49 -2.05
N ASP A 320 -38.37 -9.01 -1.36
CA ASP A 320 -38.96 -7.66 -1.55
C ASP A 320 -38.21 -6.52 -0.88
#